data_43437e8aeb724a6e1ee4dd050d448b98
#
_entry.id   43437e8aeb724a6e1ee4dd050d448b98
#
_cell.length_a   1.000
_cell.length_b   1.000
_cell.length_c   1.000
_cell.angle_alpha   90.00
_cell.angle_beta   90.00
_cell.angle_gamma   90.00
#
_symmetry.space_group_name_H-M   'P 1'
#
loop_
_entity.id
_entity.type
_entity.pdbx_description
1 polymer ?
#
loop_
_entity_poly.entity_id
_entity_poly.type
_entity_poly.pdbx_seq_one_letter_code
_entity_poly.pdbx_strand_id
1 'polypeptide(L)'
;MLPGQNMDDYLTILRSGMWRLWYKLSTEGKTRFFDEFFPLLHDTKHEVMGARDDESYYLVYLGSKTAARGKGYARKCIEYVTRSADAEGRACYLESSNASNPAIYRKYGFETIKTIELKRAEKVVALDIMVREPQPGRNQSSSSLEKVDSLVSNVSTSARPVSVSVKLGGEKDSIASISVV
;
A
#
# COMPACT_ATOMS: atom_id res chain seq x y z
N MET A 1 4.87 -0.28 -0.27
CA MET A 1 6.29 -0.68 -0.24
C MET A 1 6.91 -0.41 -1.59
N LEU A 2 8.14 0.01 -1.60
CA LEU A 2 8.93 0.15 -2.82
C LEU A 2 9.45 -1.23 -3.24
N PRO A 3 9.75 -1.43 -4.54
CA PRO A 3 10.36 -2.65 -5.02
C PRO A 3 11.63 -3.02 -4.24
N GLY A 4 11.81 -4.32 -3.95
CA GLY A 4 12.95 -4.83 -3.18
C GLY A 4 12.87 -4.65 -1.66
N GLN A 5 11.75 -4.16 -1.13
CA GLN A 5 11.49 -4.10 0.30
C GLN A 5 10.57 -5.24 0.72
N ASN A 6 11.02 -6.09 1.63
CA ASN A 6 10.23 -7.18 2.20
C ASN A 6 9.84 -6.87 3.65
N MET A 7 8.57 -7.18 3.99
CA MET A 7 8.09 -7.06 5.37
C MET A 7 8.67 -8.16 6.29
N ASP A 8 9.23 -9.20 5.70
CA ASP A 8 9.78 -10.37 6.40
C ASP A 8 11.22 -10.18 6.85
N ASP A 9 11.85 -9.08 6.44
CA ASP A 9 13.22 -8.80 6.85
C ASP A 9 13.29 -8.51 8.36
N TYR A 10 14.20 -9.21 9.04
CA TYR A 10 14.41 -9.09 10.47
C TYR A 10 14.66 -7.65 10.93
N LEU A 11 15.38 -6.87 10.14
CA LEU A 11 15.64 -5.46 10.43
C LEU A 11 14.38 -4.61 10.30
N THR A 12 13.52 -4.92 9.35
CA THR A 12 12.23 -4.25 9.16
C THR A 12 11.28 -4.54 10.33
N ILE A 13 11.17 -5.80 10.75
CA ILE A 13 10.38 -6.21 11.94
C ILE A 13 10.87 -5.49 13.19
N LEU A 14 12.18 -5.42 13.38
CA LEU A 14 12.79 -4.78 14.56
C LEU A 14 12.56 -3.26 14.55
N ARG A 15 12.81 -2.59 13.42
CA ARG A 15 12.69 -1.12 13.26
C ARG A 15 11.26 -0.63 13.28
N SER A 16 10.33 -1.37 12.70
CA SER A 16 8.89 -1.04 12.71
C SER A 16 8.25 -1.17 14.09
N GLY A 17 8.91 -1.88 15.00
CA GLY A 17 8.35 -2.22 16.32
C GLY A 17 7.30 -3.33 16.26
N MET A 18 7.19 -4.06 15.16
CA MET A 18 6.23 -5.15 14.98
C MET A 18 6.48 -6.30 15.98
N TRP A 19 7.72 -6.49 16.45
CA TRP A 19 8.03 -7.41 17.55
C TRP A 19 7.23 -7.14 18.84
N ARG A 20 6.76 -5.88 19.05
CA ARG A 20 5.92 -5.52 20.21
C ARG A 20 4.54 -6.18 20.15
N LEU A 21 4.06 -6.53 18.96
CA LEU A 21 2.79 -7.23 18.81
C LEU A 21 2.82 -8.58 19.49
N TRP A 22 3.97 -9.25 19.48
CA TRP A 22 4.16 -10.53 20.17
C TRP A 22 3.80 -10.46 21.67
N TYR A 23 4.11 -9.35 22.33
CA TYR A 23 3.80 -9.16 23.75
C TYR A 23 2.43 -8.57 24.01
N LYS A 24 1.84 -7.91 23.03
CA LYS A 24 0.55 -7.24 23.18
C LYS A 24 -0.64 -8.09 22.77
N LEU A 25 -0.43 -9.04 21.88
CA LEU A 25 -1.49 -9.92 21.41
C LEU A 25 -1.75 -11.04 22.41
N SER A 26 -3.04 -11.40 22.57
CA SER A 26 -3.46 -12.64 23.21
C SER A 26 -2.92 -13.86 22.45
N THR A 27 -2.95 -15.04 23.05
CA THR A 27 -2.57 -16.29 22.36
C THR A 27 -3.35 -16.46 21.04
N GLU A 28 -4.64 -16.28 21.08
CA GLU A 28 -5.50 -16.33 19.87
C GLU A 28 -5.11 -15.24 18.84
N GLY A 29 -4.79 -14.03 19.31
CA GLY A 29 -4.34 -12.94 18.44
C GLY A 29 -3.01 -13.24 17.75
N LYS A 30 -2.09 -13.94 18.44
CA LYS A 30 -0.82 -14.38 17.86
C LYS A 30 -1.07 -15.40 16.75
N THR A 31 -1.87 -16.43 17.02
CA THR A 31 -2.21 -17.45 16.04
C THR A 31 -2.87 -16.82 14.81
N ARG A 32 -3.86 -15.95 15.01
CA ARG A 32 -4.52 -15.26 13.88
C ARG A 32 -3.55 -14.43 13.05
N PHE A 33 -2.63 -13.72 13.69
CA PHE A 33 -1.75 -12.80 12.98
C PHE A 33 -0.53 -13.48 12.39
N PHE A 34 0.21 -14.26 13.19
CA PHE A 34 1.50 -14.80 12.78
C PHE A 34 1.39 -16.16 12.06
N ASP A 35 0.39 -16.99 12.45
CA ASP A 35 0.29 -18.35 11.90
C ASP A 35 -0.69 -18.42 10.71
N GLU A 36 -1.64 -17.46 10.59
CA GLU A 36 -2.66 -17.49 9.55
C GLU A 36 -2.61 -16.27 8.63
N PHE A 37 -2.77 -15.07 9.17
CA PHE A 37 -2.93 -13.86 8.36
C PHE A 37 -1.67 -13.50 7.58
N PHE A 38 -0.55 -13.43 8.26
CA PHE A 38 0.71 -12.98 7.67
C PHE A 38 1.23 -13.95 6.60
N PRO A 39 1.31 -15.29 6.86
CA PRO A 39 1.67 -16.26 5.84
C PRO A 39 0.72 -16.26 4.65
N LEU A 40 -0.61 -16.19 4.90
CA LEU A 40 -1.61 -16.18 3.84
C LEU A 40 -1.41 -15.00 2.87
N LEU A 41 -1.12 -13.79 3.37
CA LEU A 41 -0.86 -12.63 2.51
C LEU A 41 0.44 -12.80 1.73
N HIS A 42 1.49 -13.25 2.39
CA HIS A 42 2.79 -13.50 1.77
C HIS A 42 2.69 -14.52 0.63
N ASP A 43 2.12 -15.68 0.92
CA ASP A 43 1.95 -16.77 -0.04
C ASP A 43 1.05 -16.35 -1.20
N THR A 44 -0.03 -15.62 -0.91
CA THR A 44 -0.95 -15.12 -1.94
C THR A 44 -0.25 -14.11 -2.85
N LYS A 45 0.55 -13.19 -2.30
CA LYS A 45 1.29 -12.21 -3.08
C LYS A 45 2.30 -12.93 -3.97
N HIS A 46 3.06 -13.86 -3.42
CA HIS A 46 4.03 -14.66 -4.17
C HIS A 46 3.36 -15.49 -5.29
N GLU A 47 2.21 -16.14 -5.00
CA GLU A 47 1.44 -16.87 -6.00
C GLU A 47 0.97 -15.97 -7.17
N VAL A 48 0.44 -14.79 -6.85
CA VAL A 48 -0.14 -13.89 -7.86
C VAL A 48 0.93 -13.14 -8.66
N MET A 49 1.99 -12.71 -7.99
CA MET A 49 3.03 -11.89 -8.63
C MET A 49 4.17 -12.72 -9.23
N GLY A 50 4.40 -13.94 -8.73
CA GLY A 50 5.46 -14.83 -9.20
C GLY A 50 6.83 -14.17 -9.15
N ALA A 51 7.59 -14.26 -10.23
CA ALA A 51 8.93 -13.66 -10.33
C ALA A 51 8.96 -12.13 -10.15
N ARG A 52 7.82 -11.46 -10.26
CA ARG A 52 7.69 -9.99 -10.09
C ARG A 52 7.38 -9.58 -8.65
N ASP A 53 7.33 -10.51 -7.70
CA ASP A 53 6.93 -10.25 -6.32
C ASP A 53 7.78 -9.15 -5.68
N ASP A 54 9.10 -9.30 -5.75
CA ASP A 54 10.06 -8.32 -5.21
C ASP A 54 10.18 -7.04 -6.04
N GLU A 55 9.73 -7.07 -7.29
CA GLU A 55 9.81 -5.93 -8.20
C GLU A 55 8.54 -5.09 -8.21
N SER A 56 7.48 -5.53 -7.57
CA SER A 56 6.19 -4.84 -7.56
C SER A 56 6.10 -3.75 -6.51
N TYR A 57 5.30 -2.72 -6.81
CA TYR A 57 4.87 -1.73 -5.82
C TYR A 57 3.72 -2.29 -4.99
N TYR A 58 3.89 -2.37 -3.69
CA TYR A 58 2.87 -2.91 -2.79
C TYR A 58 2.17 -1.80 -2.01
N LEU A 59 0.88 -1.60 -2.24
CA LEU A 59 0.04 -0.68 -1.48
C LEU A 59 -0.48 -1.38 -0.21
N VAL A 60 0.25 -1.26 0.88
CA VAL A 60 -0.07 -1.89 2.16
C VAL A 60 -1.20 -1.14 2.89
N TYR A 61 -1.17 0.17 2.87
CA TYR A 61 -2.12 1.00 3.61
C TYR A 61 -2.40 2.33 2.91
N LEU A 62 -3.68 2.68 2.81
CA LEU A 62 -4.13 3.98 2.34
C LEU A 62 -5.28 4.48 3.21
N GLY A 63 -5.08 5.60 3.89
CA GLY A 63 -6.08 6.19 4.75
C GLY A 63 -6.22 7.70 4.58
N SER A 64 -7.40 8.22 4.81
CA SER A 64 -7.68 9.65 4.84
C SER A 64 -8.39 10.02 6.13
N LYS A 65 -7.91 11.05 6.83
CA LYS A 65 -8.64 11.64 7.97
C LYS A 65 -10.03 12.07 7.53
N THR A 66 -11.00 12.02 8.42
CA THR A 66 -12.40 12.38 8.13
C THR A 66 -12.52 13.77 7.50
N ALA A 67 -11.81 14.77 8.03
CA ALA A 67 -11.78 16.14 7.51
C ALA A 67 -11.14 16.27 6.10
N ALA A 68 -10.39 15.26 5.67
CA ALA A 68 -9.72 15.22 4.37
C ALA A 68 -10.46 14.37 3.31
N ARG A 69 -11.54 13.71 3.71
CA ARG A 69 -12.35 12.91 2.77
C ARG A 69 -13.04 13.79 1.74
N GLY A 70 -13.25 13.27 0.54
CA GLY A 70 -13.88 13.98 -0.58
C GLY A 70 -12.98 15.00 -1.29
N LYS A 71 -11.81 15.33 -0.72
CA LYS A 71 -10.88 16.33 -1.29
C LYS A 71 -9.90 15.75 -2.35
N GLY A 72 -10.04 14.47 -2.69
CA GLY A 72 -9.22 13.82 -3.74
C GLY A 72 -7.79 13.47 -3.33
N TYR A 73 -7.43 13.54 -2.05
CA TYR A 73 -6.06 13.28 -1.60
C TYR A 73 -5.62 11.82 -1.81
N ALA A 74 -6.49 10.86 -1.51
CA ALA A 74 -6.21 9.45 -1.77
C ALA A 74 -5.94 9.21 -3.25
N ARG A 75 -6.70 9.86 -4.14
CA ARG A 75 -6.48 9.83 -5.59
C ARG A 75 -5.07 10.30 -5.94
N LYS A 76 -4.67 11.49 -5.48
CA LYS A 76 -3.34 12.05 -5.76
C LYS A 76 -2.21 11.12 -5.30
N CYS A 77 -2.40 10.48 -4.14
CA CYS A 77 -1.46 9.52 -3.61
C CYS A 77 -1.34 8.26 -4.50
N ILE A 78 -2.46 7.69 -4.93
CA ILE A 78 -2.47 6.53 -5.83
C ILE A 78 -1.82 6.91 -7.17
N GLU A 79 -2.22 8.04 -7.77
CA GLU A 79 -1.68 8.51 -9.05
C GLU A 79 -0.18 8.81 -9.00
N TYR A 80 0.35 9.29 -7.86
CA TYR A 80 1.78 9.50 -7.69
C TYR A 80 2.55 8.18 -7.76
N VAL A 81 2.12 7.17 -6.99
CA VAL A 81 2.79 5.86 -6.97
C VAL A 81 2.64 5.13 -8.29
N THR A 82 1.44 5.11 -8.87
CA THR A 82 1.20 4.41 -10.15
C THR A 82 1.96 5.03 -11.29
N ARG A 83 2.22 6.36 -11.26
CA ARG A 83 3.07 7.01 -12.25
C ARG A 83 4.53 6.53 -12.17
N SER A 84 5.09 6.41 -10.96
CA SER A 84 6.43 5.86 -10.77
C SER A 84 6.49 4.42 -11.27
N ALA A 85 5.48 3.61 -10.92
CA ALA A 85 5.37 2.23 -11.38
C ALA A 85 5.30 2.13 -12.91
N ASP A 86 4.52 3.00 -13.56
CA ASP A 86 4.40 3.07 -15.02
C ASP A 86 5.74 3.46 -15.70
N ALA A 87 6.45 4.44 -15.12
CA ALA A 87 7.75 4.88 -15.62
C ALA A 87 8.83 3.79 -15.52
N GLU A 88 8.75 2.94 -14.49
CA GLU A 88 9.67 1.83 -14.25
C GLU A 88 9.21 0.52 -14.91
N GLY A 89 8.04 0.48 -15.54
CA GLY A 89 7.47 -0.73 -16.14
C GLY A 89 7.09 -1.80 -15.08
N ARG A 90 6.75 -1.39 -13.85
CA ARG A 90 6.48 -2.28 -12.72
C ARG A 90 5.00 -2.37 -12.39
N ALA A 91 4.56 -3.54 -11.97
CA ALA A 91 3.19 -3.75 -11.50
C ALA A 91 2.96 -3.18 -10.10
N CYS A 92 1.69 -2.88 -9.78
CA CYS A 92 1.25 -2.55 -8.42
C CYS A 92 0.32 -3.63 -7.90
N TYR A 93 0.47 -3.97 -6.61
CA TYR A 93 -0.30 -4.98 -5.91
C TYR A 93 -0.97 -4.40 -4.66
N LEU A 94 -2.16 -4.87 -4.31
CA LEU A 94 -2.84 -4.55 -3.06
C LEU A 94 -3.83 -5.64 -2.63
N GLU A 95 -4.13 -5.69 -1.32
CA GLU A 95 -5.28 -6.40 -0.76
C GLU A 95 -6.32 -5.41 -0.23
N SER A 96 -7.58 -5.70 -0.48
CA SER A 96 -8.69 -4.87 -0.03
C SER A 96 -9.71 -5.66 0.77
N SER A 97 -9.91 -5.29 2.03
CA SER A 97 -10.88 -5.92 2.94
C SER A 97 -12.26 -5.28 2.92
N ASN A 98 -12.48 -4.26 2.11
CA ASN A 98 -13.77 -3.56 2.06
C ASN A 98 -14.39 -3.71 0.67
N ALA A 99 -15.60 -4.24 0.61
CA ALA A 99 -16.36 -4.48 -0.63
C ALA A 99 -16.56 -3.23 -1.53
N SER A 100 -16.47 -2.03 -0.97
CA SER A 100 -16.58 -0.78 -1.74
C SER A 100 -15.28 -0.37 -2.43
N ASN A 101 -14.14 -0.83 -1.95
CA ASN A 101 -12.83 -0.38 -2.40
C ASN A 101 -12.46 -0.88 -3.82
N PRO A 102 -12.78 -2.11 -4.24
CA PRO A 102 -12.45 -2.57 -5.59
C PRO A 102 -13.01 -1.65 -6.68
N ALA A 103 -14.23 -1.12 -6.50
CA ALA A 103 -14.81 -0.16 -7.44
C ALA A 103 -14.01 1.16 -7.53
N ILE A 104 -13.33 1.54 -6.43
CA ILE A 104 -12.46 2.71 -6.41
C ILE A 104 -11.15 2.39 -7.12
N TYR A 105 -10.50 1.27 -6.78
CA TYR A 105 -9.19 0.90 -7.34
C TYR A 105 -9.25 0.60 -8.84
N ARG A 106 -10.37 0.02 -9.34
CA ARG A 106 -10.58 -0.18 -10.79
C ARG A 106 -10.48 1.12 -11.59
N LYS A 107 -10.87 2.27 -11.03
CA LYS A 107 -10.73 3.59 -11.70
C LYS A 107 -9.26 3.97 -11.93
N TYR A 108 -8.34 3.34 -11.21
CA TYR A 108 -6.89 3.55 -11.35
C TYR A 108 -6.19 2.42 -12.11
N GLY A 109 -6.96 1.50 -12.69
CA GLY A 109 -6.45 0.42 -13.51
C GLY A 109 -6.10 -0.85 -12.74
N PHE A 110 -6.53 -0.99 -11.47
CA PHE A 110 -6.40 -2.24 -10.73
C PHE A 110 -7.51 -3.21 -11.14
N GLU A 111 -7.15 -4.47 -11.27
CA GLU A 111 -8.08 -5.57 -11.56
C GLU A 111 -8.07 -6.56 -10.40
N THR A 112 -9.24 -7.11 -10.07
CA THR A 112 -9.34 -8.16 -9.05
C THR A 112 -8.92 -9.49 -9.67
N ILE A 113 -7.86 -10.09 -9.14
CA ILE A 113 -7.32 -11.37 -9.63
C ILE A 113 -7.98 -12.55 -8.91
N LYS A 114 -8.09 -12.45 -7.58
CA LYS A 114 -8.76 -13.47 -6.75
C LYS A 114 -9.27 -12.84 -5.46
N THR A 115 -10.14 -13.55 -4.76
CA THR A 115 -10.59 -13.20 -3.41
C THR A 115 -10.18 -14.32 -2.47
N ILE A 116 -9.57 -13.99 -1.33
CA ILE A 116 -9.23 -14.91 -0.26
C ILE A 116 -10.09 -14.62 0.97
N GLU A 117 -10.27 -15.60 1.83
CA GLU A 117 -11.13 -15.49 3.00
C GLU A 117 -10.39 -15.84 4.29
N LEU A 118 -10.52 -14.96 5.28
CA LEU A 118 -10.10 -15.20 6.66
C LEU A 118 -11.29 -15.76 7.43
N LYS A 119 -11.24 -17.04 7.81
CA LYS A 119 -12.40 -17.80 8.34
C LYS A 119 -12.42 -17.98 9.85
N ARG A 120 -11.33 -17.66 10.56
CA ARG A 120 -11.20 -17.96 11.99
C ARG A 120 -12.03 -17.05 12.92
N ALA A 121 -12.51 -15.90 12.44
CA ALA A 121 -13.39 -15.02 13.19
C ALA A 121 -14.85 -15.46 13.06
N GLU A 122 -15.73 -15.02 13.98
CA GLU A 122 -17.17 -15.21 13.85
C GLU A 122 -17.71 -14.70 12.52
N LYS A 123 -17.10 -13.64 12.01
CA LYS A 123 -17.41 -13.06 10.70
C LYS A 123 -16.27 -13.32 9.74
N VAL A 124 -16.57 -13.99 8.65
CA VAL A 124 -15.62 -14.16 7.54
C VAL A 124 -15.23 -12.79 6.97
N VAL A 125 -13.95 -12.56 6.81
CA VAL A 125 -13.41 -11.35 6.16
C VAL A 125 -12.87 -11.75 4.79
N ALA A 126 -13.50 -11.25 3.74
CA ALA A 126 -13.02 -11.40 2.37
C ALA A 126 -11.97 -10.33 2.06
N LEU A 127 -10.89 -10.74 1.41
CA LEU A 127 -9.83 -9.87 0.90
C LEU A 127 -9.78 -10.00 -0.62
N ASP A 128 -10.06 -8.93 -1.33
CA ASP A 128 -9.90 -8.86 -2.77
C ASP A 128 -8.44 -8.54 -3.11
N ILE A 129 -7.80 -9.45 -3.82
CA ILE A 129 -6.44 -9.32 -4.30
C ILE A 129 -6.48 -8.62 -5.64
N MET A 130 -5.83 -7.48 -5.72
CA MET A 130 -5.89 -6.63 -6.91
C MET A 130 -4.49 -6.32 -7.43
N VAL A 131 -4.35 -6.40 -8.74
CA VAL A 131 -3.09 -6.09 -9.46
C VAL A 131 -3.38 -5.02 -10.51
N ARG A 132 -2.43 -4.14 -10.70
CA ARG A 132 -2.41 -3.17 -11.79
C ARG A 132 -1.13 -3.37 -12.59
N GLU A 133 -1.29 -3.68 -13.86
CA GLU A 133 -0.16 -3.73 -14.78
C GLU A 133 0.32 -2.31 -15.14
N PRO A 134 1.62 -2.14 -15.45
CA PRO A 134 2.15 -0.85 -15.87
C PRO A 134 1.47 -0.37 -17.16
N GLN A 135 1.17 0.93 -17.22
CA GLN A 135 0.49 1.56 -18.35
C GLN A 135 1.41 2.60 -18.99
N PRO A 136 2.33 2.17 -19.89
CA PRO A 136 3.22 3.10 -20.57
C PRO A 136 2.41 4.06 -21.45
N GLY A 137 2.67 5.37 -21.32
CA GLY A 137 2.01 6.42 -22.11
C GLY A 137 0.91 7.20 -21.41
N ARG A 138 0.51 6.86 -20.19
CA ARG A 138 -0.52 7.62 -19.43
C ARG A 138 0.00 8.93 -18.83
N ASN A 139 1.29 9.20 -18.92
CA ASN A 139 1.98 10.29 -18.21
C ASN A 139 1.84 11.69 -18.83
N GLN A 140 1.03 11.91 -19.88
CA GLN A 140 1.06 13.18 -20.61
C GLN A 140 -0.02 14.19 -20.24
N SER A 141 -0.85 13.96 -19.26
CA SER A 141 -1.92 14.90 -18.91
C SER A 141 -2.05 15.21 -17.44
N SER A 142 -1.09 15.92 -16.85
CA SER A 142 -1.38 16.86 -15.75
C SER A 142 -0.15 17.63 -15.28
N SER A 143 -0.02 18.85 -15.75
CA SER A 143 0.96 19.88 -15.32
C SER A 143 0.79 20.37 -13.87
N SER A 144 -0.05 19.72 -13.07
CA SER A 144 -0.36 20.13 -11.70
C SER A 144 0.52 19.48 -10.62
N LEU A 145 1.47 18.62 -10.99
CA LEU A 145 2.22 17.79 -10.04
C LEU A 145 3.73 18.11 -9.94
N GLU A 146 4.25 19.03 -10.77
CA GLU A 146 5.63 19.53 -10.63
C GLU A 146 5.91 20.11 -9.23
N LYS A 147 4.86 20.54 -8.53
CA LYS A 147 4.97 21.07 -7.16
C LYS A 147 5.21 19.99 -6.10
N VAL A 148 4.97 18.70 -6.40
CA VAL A 148 5.18 17.61 -5.45
C VAL A 148 6.61 17.08 -5.54
N ASP A 149 7.21 17.04 -6.73
CA ASP A 149 8.58 16.57 -6.94
C ASP A 149 9.62 17.46 -6.23
N SER A 150 9.37 18.77 -6.16
CA SER A 150 10.24 19.68 -5.42
C SER A 150 10.20 19.50 -3.90
N LEU A 151 9.16 18.86 -3.37
CA LEU A 151 9.01 18.57 -1.93
C LEU A 151 9.60 17.21 -1.55
N VAL A 152 9.68 16.27 -2.50
CA VAL A 152 10.20 14.92 -2.27
C VAL A 152 11.72 14.85 -2.43
N SER A 153 12.31 15.70 -3.30
CA SER A 153 13.76 15.74 -3.53
C SER A 153 14.60 16.16 -2.31
N ASN A 154 13.98 16.67 -1.25
CA ASN A 154 14.66 17.03 0.01
C ASN A 154 14.65 15.92 1.07
N VAL A 155 14.14 14.73 0.76
CA VAL A 155 14.20 13.57 1.67
C VAL A 155 15.45 12.76 1.35
N SER A 156 16.53 13.14 2.00
CA SER A 156 17.82 12.47 1.96
C SER A 156 17.74 10.99 2.31
N THR A 157 18.49 10.22 1.58
CA THR A 157 18.85 8.81 1.70
C THR A 157 19.18 8.38 3.13
N SER A 158 18.18 8.05 3.93
CA SER A 158 18.36 7.38 5.21
C SER A 158 17.36 6.22 5.26
N ALA A 159 17.87 5.02 5.49
CA ALA A 159 17.12 3.76 5.57
C ALA A 159 16.14 3.74 6.77
N ARG A 160 15.08 4.53 6.68
CA ARG A 160 13.91 4.49 7.57
C ARG A 160 12.69 4.17 6.70
N PRO A 161 11.67 3.49 7.24
CA PRO A 161 10.40 3.33 6.52
C PRO A 161 9.91 4.72 6.13
N VAL A 162 9.75 4.96 4.82
CA VAL A 162 9.38 6.26 4.29
C VAL A 162 7.88 6.43 4.47
N SER A 163 7.50 7.16 5.51
CA SER A 163 6.15 7.72 5.60
C SER A 163 6.12 8.97 4.74
N VAL A 164 5.56 8.90 3.55
CA VAL A 164 5.32 10.08 2.73
C VAL A 164 4.08 10.80 3.26
N SER A 165 4.28 11.81 4.07
CA SER A 165 3.22 12.73 4.48
C SER A 165 3.20 13.91 3.51
N VAL A 166 2.24 13.94 2.60
CA VAL A 166 2.05 15.08 1.69
C VAL A 166 1.31 16.18 2.44
N LYS A 167 2.02 17.24 2.86
CA LYS A 167 1.42 18.50 3.30
C LYS A 167 1.03 19.29 2.06
N LEU A 168 -0.25 19.34 1.76
CA LEU A 168 -0.79 20.19 0.70
C LEU A 168 -1.08 21.56 1.31
N GLY A 169 -0.30 22.58 0.90
CA GLY A 169 -0.39 23.93 1.42
C GLY A 169 -1.78 24.54 1.25
N GLY A 170 -2.29 25.17 2.32
CA GLY A 170 -3.47 26.03 2.30
C GLY A 170 -4.47 25.83 3.43
N GLU A 171 -4.44 24.73 4.17
CA GLU A 171 -5.36 24.52 5.30
C GLU A 171 -4.65 23.76 6.42
N LYS A 172 -4.69 24.30 7.63
CA LYS A 172 -3.81 23.91 8.73
C LYS A 172 -3.88 22.45 9.23
N ASP A 173 -4.84 21.63 8.75
CA ASP A 173 -5.09 20.29 9.32
C ASP A 173 -5.36 19.17 8.30
N SER A 174 -5.05 19.35 7.03
CA SER A 174 -5.32 18.32 6.01
C SER A 174 -4.07 17.51 5.72
N ILE A 175 -3.93 16.37 6.36
CA ILE A 175 -2.85 15.41 6.13
C ILE A 175 -3.44 14.12 5.54
N ALA A 176 -3.07 13.78 4.32
CA ALA A 176 -3.18 12.44 3.79
C ALA A 176 -1.80 11.77 3.93
N SER A 177 -1.75 10.60 4.54
CA SER A 177 -0.51 9.85 4.68
C SER A 177 -0.60 8.54 3.91
N ILE A 178 0.43 8.29 3.10
CA ILE A 178 0.74 6.94 2.63
C ILE A 178 1.91 6.47 3.50
N SER A 179 1.73 5.36 4.20
CA SER A 179 2.87 4.64 4.74
C SER A 179 3.31 3.64 3.68
N VAL A 180 4.42 3.90 3.05
CA VAL A 180 5.15 2.93 2.26
C VAL A 180 6.20 2.37 3.23
N VAL A 181 5.95 1.18 3.73
CA VAL A 181 6.89 0.46 4.58
C VAL A 181 7.85 -0.31 3.71
#